data_cb9b2c69ee0aa7d3b799310562be7938
#
_entry.id   cb9b2c69ee0aa7d3b799310562be7938
#
_cell.length_a   1.000
_cell.length_b   1.000
_cell.length_c   1.000
_cell.angle_alpha   90.00
_cell.angle_beta   90.00
_cell.angle_gamma   90.00
#
_symmetry.space_group_name_H-M   'P 1'
#
loop_
_entity.id
_entity.type
_entity.pdbx_description
1 polymer ?
#
loop_
_entity_poly.entity_id
_entity_poly.type
_entity_poly.pdbx_seq_one_letter_code
_entity_poly.pdbx_strand_id
1 'polypeptide(L)'
;MPTRVSRERLVADYRRVRAQTLALCEGLEVEDMVVQTMDDVSPTKWHLAHMTWFFETVVLSACAPDYRVHDASFADLFNSYYQALGDPFPRGRRGTLSRPTLREVLAYRHAVDAAMLRQLESCDEDVFERAAPLVEIGIGHEEQHQELLLMDALHVLAANPRAPAYRAPTDRAPTDRAAADGRRSSASECSGMDPACFIPFDASFVEVGASEGSFAYDNERPRHEVHVAAFEIAERPVTVGDYRAFIEDGAYENSDLWLADGWAELQRQAWRG
;
A
#
# COMPACT_ATOMS: atom_id res chain seq x y z
N MET A 1 20.87 21.65 -2.54
CA MET A 1 20.24 21.22 -3.79
C MET A 1 19.64 19.85 -3.52
N PRO A 2 18.37 19.58 -3.80
CA PRO A 2 17.83 18.23 -3.66
C PRO A 2 18.66 17.27 -4.51
N THR A 3 18.97 16.10 -3.95
CA THR A 3 19.72 15.06 -4.68
C THR A 3 18.79 14.56 -5.78
N ARG A 4 19.04 14.96 -7.03
CA ARG A 4 18.28 14.49 -8.19
C ARG A 4 18.41 12.98 -8.28
N VAL A 5 17.28 12.28 -8.41
CA VAL A 5 17.30 10.84 -8.72
C VAL A 5 17.92 10.64 -10.10
N SER A 6 18.87 9.71 -10.23
CA SER A 6 19.43 9.41 -11.54
C SER A 6 18.44 8.61 -12.39
N ARG A 7 18.53 8.78 -13.71
CA ARG A 7 17.71 8.07 -14.69
C ARG A 7 17.78 6.55 -14.51
N GLU A 8 19.00 6.03 -14.35
CA GLU A 8 19.25 4.59 -14.18
C GLU A 8 18.59 4.05 -12.92
N ARG A 9 18.66 4.82 -11.81
CA ARG A 9 18.03 4.45 -10.55
C ARG A 9 16.51 4.45 -10.69
N LEU A 10 15.94 5.49 -11.28
CA LEU A 10 14.48 5.60 -11.43
C LEU A 10 13.93 4.48 -12.31
N VAL A 11 14.60 4.14 -13.41
CA VAL A 11 14.26 3.01 -14.28
C VAL A 11 14.35 1.67 -13.53
N ALA A 12 15.40 1.49 -12.73
CA ALA A 12 15.56 0.28 -11.92
C ALA A 12 14.45 0.16 -10.85
N ASP A 13 14.13 1.25 -10.15
CA ASP A 13 13.07 1.28 -9.14
C ASP A 13 11.68 1.04 -9.77
N TYR A 14 11.41 1.63 -10.94
CA TYR A 14 10.18 1.36 -11.69
C TYR A 14 10.05 -0.12 -12.04
N ARG A 15 11.09 -0.72 -12.64
CA ARG A 15 11.09 -2.16 -12.97
C ARG A 15 10.88 -3.03 -11.75
N ARG A 16 11.54 -2.70 -10.65
CA ARG A 16 11.45 -3.44 -9.39
C ARG A 16 10.03 -3.44 -8.85
N VAL A 17 9.40 -2.27 -8.71
CA VAL A 17 8.06 -2.16 -8.14
C VAL A 17 7.01 -2.87 -9.01
N ARG A 18 7.12 -2.73 -10.34
CA ARG A 18 6.20 -3.38 -11.29
C ARG A 18 6.33 -4.91 -11.25
N ALA A 19 7.54 -5.43 -11.19
CA ALA A 19 7.78 -6.87 -11.05
C ALA A 19 7.30 -7.41 -9.70
N GLN A 20 7.50 -6.65 -8.62
CA GLN A 20 7.06 -7.04 -7.27
C GLN A 20 5.54 -7.19 -7.19
N THR A 21 4.78 -6.30 -7.81
CA THR A 21 3.31 -6.41 -7.85
C THR A 21 2.87 -7.73 -8.50
N LEU A 22 3.48 -8.11 -9.63
CA LEU A 22 3.16 -9.38 -10.28
C LEU A 22 3.56 -10.59 -9.45
N ALA A 23 4.71 -10.54 -8.79
CA ALA A 23 5.15 -11.60 -7.89
C ALA A 23 4.17 -11.82 -6.72
N LEU A 24 3.56 -10.75 -6.18
CA LEU A 24 2.51 -10.88 -5.16
C LEU A 24 1.25 -11.59 -5.69
N CYS A 25 0.99 -11.53 -6.98
CA CYS A 25 -0.15 -12.20 -7.59
C CYS A 25 0.08 -13.68 -7.89
N GLU A 26 1.34 -14.17 -7.88
CA GLU A 26 1.67 -15.58 -8.18
C GLU A 26 1.03 -16.59 -7.21
N GLY A 27 0.64 -16.12 -6.01
CA GLY A 27 -0.03 -16.94 -5.00
C GLY A 27 -1.54 -17.04 -5.16
N LEU A 28 -2.13 -16.43 -6.19
CA LEU A 28 -3.57 -16.30 -6.43
C LEU A 28 -3.96 -16.98 -7.74
N GLU A 29 -5.10 -17.66 -7.73
CA GLU A 29 -5.74 -18.13 -8.96
C GLU A 29 -6.50 -16.97 -9.63
N VAL A 30 -6.80 -17.12 -10.93
CA VAL A 30 -7.53 -16.10 -11.71
C VAL A 30 -8.88 -15.77 -11.07
N GLU A 31 -9.54 -16.78 -10.53
CA GLU A 31 -10.83 -16.67 -9.84
C GLU A 31 -10.75 -15.83 -8.57
N ASP A 32 -9.64 -15.91 -7.81
CA ASP A 32 -9.41 -15.10 -6.61
C ASP A 32 -9.25 -13.62 -6.95
N MET A 33 -8.66 -13.34 -8.12
CA MET A 33 -8.32 -11.98 -8.56
C MET A 33 -9.52 -11.15 -9.04
N VAL A 34 -10.70 -11.75 -9.19
CA VAL A 34 -11.90 -11.07 -9.75
C VAL A 34 -13.02 -10.91 -8.74
N VAL A 35 -12.90 -11.50 -7.56
CA VAL A 35 -13.93 -11.46 -6.52
C VAL A 35 -13.84 -10.19 -5.69
N GLN A 36 -14.99 -9.68 -5.28
CA GLN A 36 -15.17 -8.62 -4.28
C GLN A 36 -16.09 -9.13 -3.19
N THR A 37 -15.65 -9.13 -1.96
CA THR A 37 -16.36 -9.73 -0.82
C THR A 37 -17.09 -8.73 0.07
N MET A 38 -16.76 -7.44 -0.06
CA MET A 38 -17.47 -6.32 0.57
C MET A 38 -17.13 -5.02 -0.19
N ASP A 39 -17.85 -3.94 0.11
CA ASP A 39 -17.73 -2.66 -0.60
C ASP A 39 -16.33 -2.03 -0.51
N ASP A 40 -15.62 -2.27 0.59
CA ASP A 40 -14.27 -1.73 0.83
C ASP A 40 -13.13 -2.57 0.26
N VAL A 41 -13.38 -3.80 -0.14
CA VAL A 41 -12.41 -4.68 -0.83
C VAL A 41 -12.47 -4.41 -2.33
N SER A 42 -11.31 -4.37 -2.99
CA SER A 42 -11.24 -4.31 -4.46
C SER A 42 -10.63 -5.59 -5.02
N PRO A 43 -11.12 -6.09 -6.16
CA PRO A 43 -10.49 -7.23 -6.82
C PRO A 43 -9.03 -6.97 -7.16
N THR A 44 -8.15 -7.95 -7.00
CA THR A 44 -6.73 -7.86 -7.41
C THR A 44 -6.57 -7.36 -8.85
N LYS A 45 -7.43 -7.83 -9.76
CA LYS A 45 -7.48 -7.36 -11.15
C LYS A 45 -7.68 -5.85 -11.26
N TRP A 46 -8.52 -5.28 -10.40
CA TRP A 46 -8.75 -3.83 -10.38
C TRP A 46 -7.51 -3.07 -9.92
N HIS A 47 -6.81 -3.54 -8.88
CA HIS A 47 -5.55 -2.94 -8.44
C HIS A 47 -4.50 -2.91 -9.55
N LEU A 48 -4.30 -4.03 -10.24
CA LEU A 48 -3.37 -4.13 -11.37
C LEU A 48 -3.68 -3.12 -12.48
N ALA A 49 -4.96 -2.95 -12.80
CA ALA A 49 -5.40 -2.01 -13.81
C ALA A 49 -5.29 -0.55 -13.34
N HIS A 50 -5.68 -0.25 -12.09
CA HIS A 50 -5.62 1.09 -11.51
C HIS A 50 -4.19 1.64 -11.43
N MET A 51 -3.24 0.86 -10.94
CA MET A 51 -1.82 1.25 -10.92
C MET A 51 -1.27 1.48 -12.33
N THR A 52 -1.71 0.69 -13.31
CA THR A 52 -1.32 0.86 -14.71
C THR A 52 -1.92 2.13 -15.29
N TRP A 53 -3.21 2.39 -15.04
CA TRP A 53 -3.91 3.60 -15.43
C TRP A 53 -3.23 4.85 -14.86
N PHE A 54 -2.73 4.80 -13.63
CA PHE A 54 -2.02 5.93 -13.04
C PHE A 54 -0.78 6.31 -13.85
N PHE A 55 0.09 5.35 -14.18
CA PHE A 55 1.28 5.63 -14.99
C PHE A 55 0.93 6.11 -16.41
N GLU A 56 -0.10 5.54 -17.02
CA GLU A 56 -0.56 5.98 -18.33
C GLU A 56 -1.08 7.41 -18.31
N THR A 57 -1.97 7.71 -17.36
CA THR A 57 -2.70 8.99 -17.33
C THR A 57 -1.85 10.11 -16.74
N VAL A 58 -1.11 9.84 -15.66
CA VAL A 58 -0.36 10.89 -14.94
C VAL A 58 1.02 11.11 -15.57
N VAL A 59 1.69 10.05 -16.03
CA VAL A 59 3.06 10.18 -16.54
C VAL A 59 3.11 10.23 -18.06
N LEU A 60 2.64 9.18 -18.75
CA LEU A 60 2.77 9.11 -20.21
C LEU A 60 2.00 10.22 -20.92
N SER A 61 0.76 10.50 -20.53
CA SER A 61 -0.03 11.56 -21.14
C SER A 61 0.57 12.96 -20.95
N ALA A 62 1.32 13.17 -19.85
CA ALA A 62 1.96 14.44 -19.56
C ALA A 62 3.35 14.60 -20.20
N CYS A 63 4.09 13.50 -20.41
CA CYS A 63 5.51 13.52 -20.76
C CYS A 63 5.83 12.91 -22.14
N ALA A 64 4.86 12.26 -22.78
CA ALA A 64 5.02 11.60 -24.07
C ALA A 64 3.94 12.06 -25.06
N PRO A 65 4.13 13.18 -25.77
CA PRO A 65 3.08 13.82 -26.60
C PRO A 65 2.56 12.93 -27.73
N ASP A 66 3.36 11.98 -28.20
CA ASP A 66 2.97 11.02 -29.25
C ASP A 66 2.35 9.72 -28.70
N TYR A 67 2.24 9.61 -27.38
CA TYR A 67 1.65 8.43 -26.75
C TYR A 67 0.16 8.37 -27.04
N ARG A 68 -0.31 7.18 -27.44
CA ARG A 68 -1.73 6.91 -27.63
C ARG A 68 -2.23 6.05 -26.48
N VAL A 69 -3.25 6.54 -25.79
CA VAL A 69 -3.95 5.83 -24.71
C VAL A 69 -4.38 4.44 -25.19
N HIS A 70 -4.13 3.44 -24.37
CA HIS A 70 -4.38 2.04 -24.70
C HIS A 70 -5.87 1.76 -24.98
N ASP A 71 -6.73 2.21 -24.07
CA ASP A 71 -8.19 2.14 -24.19
C ASP A 71 -8.81 3.31 -23.42
N ALA A 72 -9.51 4.20 -24.10
CA ALA A 72 -10.10 5.38 -23.51
C ALA A 72 -11.14 5.07 -22.41
N SER A 73 -11.82 3.92 -22.49
CA SER A 73 -12.79 3.49 -21.46
C SER A 73 -12.15 3.16 -20.11
N PHE A 74 -10.84 2.91 -20.08
CA PHE A 74 -10.14 2.60 -18.83
C PHE A 74 -10.02 3.79 -17.89
N ALA A 75 -10.16 5.01 -18.40
CA ALA A 75 -10.25 6.21 -17.59
C ALA A 75 -11.47 6.17 -16.63
N ASP A 76 -12.61 5.70 -17.13
CA ASP A 76 -13.84 5.60 -16.33
C ASP A 76 -13.80 4.41 -15.36
N LEU A 77 -13.14 3.30 -15.75
CA LEU A 77 -13.16 2.05 -14.98
C LEU A 77 -12.13 2.03 -13.85
N PHE A 78 -10.99 2.69 -14.04
CA PHE A 78 -9.84 2.56 -13.14
C PHE A 78 -9.45 3.84 -12.42
N ASN A 79 -10.14 4.96 -12.66
CA ASN A 79 -10.06 6.14 -11.82
C ASN A 79 -10.64 5.85 -10.42
N SER A 80 -10.00 6.35 -9.35
CA SER A 80 -10.41 6.13 -7.96
C SER A 80 -10.85 7.42 -7.25
N TYR A 81 -9.99 8.45 -7.25
CA TYR A 81 -10.21 9.69 -6.49
C TYR A 81 -10.02 10.97 -7.29
N TYR A 82 -9.57 10.86 -8.52
CA TYR A 82 -9.20 12.02 -9.32
C TYR A 82 -10.45 12.61 -10.02
N GLN A 83 -11.28 13.33 -9.24
CA GLN A 83 -12.51 13.96 -9.77
C GLN A 83 -12.26 14.91 -10.93
N ALA A 84 -11.07 15.53 -11.00
CA ALA A 84 -10.67 16.35 -12.14
C ALA A 84 -10.53 15.56 -13.46
N LEU A 85 -10.44 14.23 -13.38
CA LEU A 85 -10.30 13.31 -14.53
C LEU A 85 -11.60 12.54 -14.84
N GLY A 86 -12.72 12.92 -14.21
CA GLY A 86 -14.02 12.27 -14.37
C GLY A 86 -14.51 11.58 -13.10
N ASP A 87 -15.77 11.10 -13.14
CA ASP A 87 -16.36 10.39 -12.02
C ASP A 87 -15.71 9.00 -11.86
N PRO A 88 -15.23 8.65 -10.63
CA PRO A 88 -14.64 7.35 -10.39
C PRO A 88 -15.69 6.23 -10.46
N PHE A 89 -15.27 5.05 -10.95
CA PHE A 89 -16.12 3.86 -10.89
C PHE A 89 -16.45 3.50 -9.43
N PRO A 90 -17.72 3.29 -9.06
CA PRO A 90 -18.12 3.06 -7.68
C PRO A 90 -17.37 1.88 -7.03
N ARG A 91 -16.74 2.11 -5.88
CA ARG A 91 -15.88 1.14 -5.20
C ARG A 91 -16.61 -0.19 -4.93
N GLY A 92 -17.82 -0.13 -4.34
CA GLY A 92 -18.61 -1.32 -4.03
C GLY A 92 -19.09 -2.12 -5.25
N ARG A 93 -18.84 -1.62 -6.47
CA ARG A 93 -19.21 -2.30 -7.73
C ARG A 93 -18.02 -2.84 -8.52
N ARG A 94 -16.79 -2.70 -8.04
CA ARG A 94 -15.58 -3.14 -8.75
C ARG A 94 -15.60 -4.62 -9.09
N GLY A 95 -16.20 -5.45 -8.24
CA GLY A 95 -16.41 -6.89 -8.49
C GLY A 95 -17.37 -7.21 -9.65
N THR A 96 -18.17 -6.25 -10.12
CA THR A 96 -19.04 -6.44 -11.30
C THR A 96 -18.31 -6.28 -12.62
N LEU A 97 -17.07 -5.81 -12.61
CA LEU A 97 -16.26 -5.61 -13.80
C LEU A 97 -15.74 -6.94 -14.36
N SER A 98 -16.60 -7.67 -15.08
CA SER A 98 -16.19 -8.90 -15.78
C SER A 98 -15.29 -8.59 -17.01
N ARG A 99 -15.33 -7.37 -17.51
CA ARG A 99 -14.45 -6.83 -18.56
C ARG A 99 -13.83 -5.51 -18.08
N PRO A 100 -12.55 -5.29 -18.47
CA PRO A 100 -11.63 -6.21 -19.13
C PRO A 100 -11.36 -7.49 -18.32
N THR A 101 -11.00 -8.57 -19.01
CA THR A 101 -10.51 -9.82 -18.39
C THR A 101 -9.15 -9.59 -17.73
N LEU A 102 -8.72 -10.47 -16.83
CA LEU A 102 -7.37 -10.41 -16.26
C LEU A 102 -6.29 -10.42 -17.35
N ARG A 103 -6.47 -11.25 -18.39
CA ARG A 103 -5.55 -11.29 -19.55
C ARG A 103 -5.43 -9.94 -20.25
N GLU A 104 -6.54 -9.23 -20.45
CA GLU A 104 -6.54 -7.90 -21.07
C GLU A 104 -5.88 -6.86 -20.17
N VAL A 105 -6.11 -6.92 -18.85
CA VAL A 105 -5.44 -6.07 -17.87
C VAL A 105 -3.93 -6.32 -17.85
N LEU A 106 -3.47 -7.56 -17.91
CA LEU A 106 -2.05 -7.88 -17.98
C LEU A 106 -1.42 -7.41 -19.31
N ALA A 107 -2.14 -7.54 -20.42
CA ALA A 107 -1.69 -7.00 -21.70
C ALA A 107 -1.59 -5.46 -21.67
N TYR A 108 -2.57 -4.79 -21.08
CA TYR A 108 -2.54 -3.35 -20.80
C TYR A 108 -1.30 -2.97 -19.99
N ARG A 109 -1.07 -3.66 -18.88
CA ARG A 109 0.10 -3.43 -18.02
C ARG A 109 1.40 -3.54 -18.80
N HIS A 110 1.59 -4.60 -19.58
CA HIS A 110 2.77 -4.78 -20.42
C HIS A 110 2.96 -3.68 -21.47
N ALA A 111 1.88 -3.21 -22.09
CA ALA A 111 1.94 -2.14 -23.08
C ALA A 111 2.39 -0.82 -22.45
N VAL A 112 1.83 -0.47 -21.28
CA VAL A 112 2.18 0.74 -20.54
C VAL A 112 3.62 0.63 -20.02
N ASP A 113 4.03 -0.52 -19.45
CA ASP A 113 5.40 -0.73 -18.97
C ASP A 113 6.43 -0.54 -20.10
N ALA A 114 6.16 -1.09 -21.28
CA ALA A 114 7.03 -0.91 -22.43
C ALA A 114 7.10 0.56 -22.88
N ALA A 115 6.00 1.30 -22.82
CA ALA A 115 5.97 2.72 -23.17
C ALA A 115 6.72 3.57 -22.12
N MET A 116 6.49 3.31 -20.83
CA MET A 116 7.17 3.97 -19.71
C MET A 116 8.69 3.80 -19.79
N LEU A 117 9.15 2.57 -19.99
CA LEU A 117 10.58 2.28 -20.09
C LEU A 117 11.20 2.97 -21.29
N ARG A 118 10.57 2.90 -22.47
CA ARG A 118 11.05 3.65 -23.64
C ARG A 118 11.14 5.15 -23.35
N GLN A 119 10.10 5.72 -22.75
CA GLN A 119 10.08 7.14 -22.42
C GLN A 119 11.20 7.53 -21.45
N LEU A 120 11.34 6.80 -20.35
CA LEU A 120 12.35 7.09 -19.33
C LEU A 120 13.79 6.89 -19.83
N GLU A 121 14.04 5.89 -20.68
CA GLU A 121 15.38 5.59 -21.19
C GLU A 121 15.84 6.52 -22.32
N SER A 122 14.92 7.11 -23.10
CA SER A 122 15.26 7.85 -24.32
C SER A 122 14.82 9.31 -24.39
N CYS A 123 14.03 9.80 -23.43
CA CYS A 123 13.60 11.21 -23.44
C CYS A 123 14.76 12.19 -23.16
N ASP A 124 14.61 13.40 -23.65
CA ASP A 124 15.52 14.51 -23.35
C ASP A 124 15.51 14.81 -21.82
N GLU A 125 16.59 15.45 -21.35
CA GLU A 125 16.76 15.75 -19.92
C GLU A 125 15.64 16.62 -19.36
N ASP A 126 15.19 17.63 -20.10
CA ASP A 126 14.08 18.50 -19.69
C ASP A 126 12.76 17.73 -19.50
N VAL A 127 12.52 16.73 -20.34
CA VAL A 127 11.36 15.82 -20.22
C VAL A 127 11.54 14.90 -19.04
N PHE A 128 12.73 14.35 -18.85
CA PHE A 128 13.05 13.51 -17.71
C PHE A 128 12.85 14.26 -16.37
N GLU A 129 13.33 15.48 -16.26
CA GLU A 129 13.18 16.31 -15.07
C GLU A 129 11.71 16.56 -14.69
N ARG A 130 10.82 16.68 -15.69
CA ARG A 130 9.38 16.80 -15.44
C ARG A 130 8.71 15.46 -15.10
N ALA A 131 9.18 14.38 -15.71
CA ALA A 131 8.60 13.05 -15.50
C ALA A 131 9.02 12.42 -14.17
N ALA A 132 10.27 12.61 -13.75
CA ALA A 132 10.84 11.92 -12.60
C ALA A 132 10.02 12.07 -11.31
N PRO A 133 9.57 13.26 -10.88
CA PRO A 133 8.73 13.39 -9.69
C PRO A 133 7.40 12.64 -9.81
N LEU A 134 6.79 12.62 -11.00
CA LEU A 134 5.53 11.90 -11.23
C LEU A 134 5.73 10.39 -11.16
N VAL A 135 6.87 9.89 -11.65
CA VAL A 135 7.24 8.48 -11.56
C VAL A 135 7.53 8.07 -10.12
N GLU A 136 8.23 8.91 -9.34
CA GLU A 136 8.46 8.67 -7.91
C GLU A 136 7.14 8.56 -7.13
N ILE A 137 6.18 9.46 -7.40
CA ILE A 137 4.81 9.37 -6.84
C ILE A 137 4.15 8.06 -7.27
N GLY A 138 4.24 7.69 -8.55
CA GLY A 138 3.68 6.46 -9.09
C GLY A 138 4.26 5.19 -8.46
N ILE A 139 5.57 5.18 -8.19
CA ILE A 139 6.24 4.08 -7.48
C ILE A 139 5.69 3.94 -6.06
N GLY A 140 5.63 5.04 -5.31
CA GLY A 140 5.06 5.04 -3.95
C GLY A 140 3.57 4.63 -3.94
N HIS A 141 2.80 5.12 -4.92
CA HIS A 141 1.40 4.74 -5.11
C HIS A 141 1.24 3.23 -5.41
N GLU A 142 2.11 2.65 -6.23
CA GLU A 142 2.09 1.21 -6.49
C GLU A 142 2.49 0.40 -5.27
N GLU A 143 3.49 0.83 -4.49
CA GLU A 143 3.86 0.19 -3.22
C GLU A 143 2.71 0.22 -2.20
N GLN A 144 1.97 1.33 -2.11
CA GLN A 144 0.74 1.41 -1.30
C GLN A 144 -0.31 0.41 -1.79
N HIS A 145 -0.51 0.31 -3.10
CA HIS A 145 -1.46 -0.64 -3.66
C HIS A 145 -1.02 -2.11 -3.54
N GLN A 146 0.27 -2.41 -3.40
CA GLN A 146 0.75 -3.76 -3.06
C GLN A 146 0.27 -4.20 -1.67
N GLU A 147 0.29 -3.28 -0.70
CA GLU A 147 -0.24 -3.53 0.64
C GLU A 147 -1.76 -3.75 0.60
N LEU A 148 -2.51 -2.84 -0.05
CA LEU A 148 -3.95 -2.97 -0.20
C LEU A 148 -4.36 -4.25 -0.94
N LEU A 149 -3.64 -4.61 -2.00
CA LEU A 149 -3.88 -5.83 -2.77
C LEU A 149 -3.76 -7.09 -1.91
N LEU A 150 -2.72 -7.17 -1.07
CA LEU A 150 -2.55 -8.30 -0.16
C LEU A 150 -3.63 -8.35 0.91
N MET A 151 -3.98 -7.20 1.50
CA MET A 151 -5.05 -7.09 2.49
C MET A 151 -6.40 -7.55 1.89
N ASP A 152 -6.72 -7.05 0.70
CA ASP A 152 -7.96 -7.38 0.00
C ASP A 152 -7.98 -8.86 -0.44
N ALA A 153 -6.88 -9.39 -0.97
CA ALA A 153 -6.76 -10.79 -1.35
C ALA A 153 -6.92 -11.73 -0.16
N LEU A 154 -6.33 -11.42 1.00
CA LEU A 154 -6.49 -12.22 2.22
C LEU A 154 -7.94 -12.20 2.71
N HIS A 155 -8.64 -11.08 2.60
CA HIS A 155 -10.07 -11.01 2.93
C HIS A 155 -10.91 -11.88 1.97
N VAL A 156 -10.62 -11.85 0.67
CA VAL A 156 -11.28 -12.71 -0.33
C VAL A 156 -11.07 -14.19 -0.03
N LEU A 157 -9.83 -14.60 0.25
CA LEU A 157 -9.50 -15.99 0.58
C LEU A 157 -10.15 -16.44 1.89
N ALA A 158 -10.17 -15.56 2.92
CA ALA A 158 -10.81 -15.83 4.20
C ALA A 158 -12.34 -15.97 4.10
N ALA A 159 -12.97 -15.23 3.19
CA ALA A 159 -14.42 -15.32 2.94
C ALA A 159 -14.82 -16.63 2.21
N ASN A 160 -13.87 -17.34 1.61
CA ASN A 160 -14.14 -18.60 0.95
C ASN A 160 -14.31 -19.73 1.98
N PRO A 161 -15.42 -20.51 1.96
CA PRO A 161 -15.65 -21.60 2.92
C PRO A 161 -14.54 -22.67 2.93
N ARG A 162 -13.75 -22.80 1.87
CA ARG A 162 -12.60 -23.70 1.79
C ARG A 162 -11.33 -23.14 2.41
N ALA A 163 -11.34 -21.85 2.80
CA ALA A 163 -10.21 -21.12 3.36
C ALA A 163 -8.87 -21.41 2.63
N PRO A 164 -8.78 -21.15 1.31
CA PRO A 164 -7.55 -21.41 0.57
C PRO A 164 -6.41 -20.55 1.13
N ALA A 165 -5.21 -21.13 1.22
CA ALA A 165 -4.06 -20.44 1.76
C ALA A 165 -3.38 -19.58 0.66
N TYR A 166 -3.05 -18.33 0.99
CA TYR A 166 -2.17 -17.53 0.17
C TYR A 166 -0.74 -18.09 0.22
N ARG A 167 -0.14 -18.31 -0.95
CA ARG A 167 1.23 -18.79 -1.08
C ARG A 167 2.12 -17.61 -1.49
N ALA A 168 2.79 -17.02 -0.50
CA ALA A 168 3.77 -15.97 -0.81
C ALA A 168 4.90 -16.52 -1.72
N PRO A 169 5.45 -15.71 -2.63
CA PRO A 169 6.61 -16.08 -3.42
C PRO A 169 7.76 -16.53 -2.50
N THR A 170 8.33 -17.71 -2.77
CA THR A 170 9.34 -18.34 -1.89
C THR A 170 10.73 -17.72 -1.99
N ASP A 171 11.01 -16.89 -2.98
CA ASP A 171 12.34 -16.33 -3.27
C ASP A 171 12.42 -14.81 -3.01
N ARG A 172 12.03 -14.36 -1.83
CA ARG A 172 12.47 -13.04 -1.40
C ARG A 172 13.77 -13.16 -0.61
N ALA A 173 14.87 -12.83 -1.26
CA ALA A 173 16.03 -12.35 -0.53
C ALA A 173 15.58 -11.19 0.38
N PRO A 174 16.00 -11.15 1.66
CA PRO A 174 15.69 -10.03 2.54
C PRO A 174 16.08 -8.75 1.82
N THR A 175 15.14 -7.83 1.63
CA THR A 175 15.48 -6.53 1.07
C THR A 175 16.49 -5.87 1.98
N ASP A 176 17.62 -5.39 1.44
CA ASP A 176 18.75 -4.77 2.16
C ASP A 176 18.40 -3.56 3.04
N ARG A 177 17.13 -3.18 3.12
CA ARG A 177 16.65 -2.14 4.04
C ARG A 177 16.67 -2.55 5.51
N ALA A 178 16.66 -3.83 5.85
CA ALA A 178 16.80 -4.30 7.23
C ALA A 178 18.24 -4.27 7.74
N ALA A 179 19.23 -4.05 6.87
CA ALA A 179 20.65 -4.05 7.22
C ALA A 179 21.19 -2.70 7.70
N ALA A 180 20.40 -1.60 7.61
CA ALA A 180 20.88 -0.26 7.98
C ALA A 180 20.65 0.08 9.46
N ASP A 181 19.82 -0.67 10.18
CA ASP A 181 19.61 -0.45 11.62
C ASP A 181 20.34 -1.53 12.44
N GLY A 182 21.65 -1.32 12.59
CA GLY A 182 22.57 -2.18 13.31
C GLY A 182 22.38 -2.20 14.83
N ARG A 183 21.15 -2.16 15.33
CA ARG A 183 20.81 -2.50 16.72
C ARG A 183 20.06 -3.83 16.75
N ARG A 184 20.81 -4.91 16.65
CA ARG A 184 20.36 -6.17 17.26
C ARG A 184 20.38 -5.97 18.77
N SER A 185 19.24 -5.60 19.35
CA SER A 185 19.02 -5.87 20.76
C SER A 185 18.96 -7.41 20.87
N SER A 186 19.74 -7.97 21.77
CA SER A 186 19.69 -9.39 22.13
C SER A 186 18.24 -9.70 22.52
N ALA A 187 17.52 -10.42 21.64
CA ALA A 187 16.22 -10.96 21.97
C ALA A 187 16.43 -11.93 23.15
N SER A 188 16.09 -11.47 24.34
CA SER A 188 15.86 -12.33 25.48
C SER A 188 14.68 -13.22 25.13
N GLU A 189 14.85 -14.53 25.15
CA GLU A 189 13.77 -15.52 25.02
C GLU A 189 12.82 -15.35 26.21
N CYS A 190 11.80 -14.48 26.08
CA CYS A 190 10.70 -14.40 27.02
C CYS A 190 9.73 -15.52 26.74
N SER A 191 9.93 -16.67 27.38
CA SER A 191 8.95 -17.75 27.48
C SER A 191 8.06 -17.49 28.69
N GLY A 192 6.81 -17.07 28.45
CA GLY A 192 5.81 -16.86 29.49
C GLY A 192 5.13 -15.50 29.37
N MET A 193 3.90 -15.39 29.83
CA MET A 193 3.15 -14.14 29.91
C MET A 193 3.85 -13.17 30.89
N ASP A 194 4.98 -12.58 30.47
CA ASP A 194 5.56 -11.45 31.19
C ASP A 194 4.76 -10.19 30.83
N PRO A 195 4.45 -9.34 31.83
CA PRO A 195 3.85 -8.05 31.57
C PRO A 195 4.70 -7.30 30.52
N ALA A 196 4.05 -6.65 29.56
CA ALA A 196 4.75 -5.91 28.53
C ALA A 196 5.80 -4.99 29.17
N CYS A 197 7.06 -5.13 28.79
CA CYS A 197 8.10 -4.20 29.19
C CYS A 197 7.86 -2.88 28.46
N PHE A 198 7.74 -1.77 29.20
CA PHE A 198 7.58 -0.45 28.63
C PHE A 198 8.91 0.30 28.65
N ILE A 199 9.27 0.89 27.53
CA ILE A 199 10.48 1.68 27.35
C ILE A 199 10.11 3.15 27.57
N PRO A 200 10.67 3.83 28.58
CA PRO A 200 10.37 5.22 28.85
C PRO A 200 11.10 6.15 27.87
N PHE A 201 10.45 7.25 27.51
CA PHE A 201 10.99 8.36 26.75
C PHE A 201 10.70 9.67 27.49
N ASP A 202 11.74 10.44 27.73
CA ASP A 202 11.61 11.76 28.36
C ASP A 202 10.94 12.76 27.44
N ALA A 203 10.29 13.77 28.04
CA ALA A 203 9.75 14.89 27.29
C ALA A 203 10.85 15.61 26.50
N SER A 204 10.63 15.86 25.25
CA SER A 204 11.59 16.52 24.35
C SER A 204 10.90 17.23 23.20
N PHE A 205 11.67 18.14 22.55
CA PHE A 205 11.30 18.64 21.23
C PHE A 205 11.89 17.72 20.16
N VAL A 206 11.07 17.30 19.23
CA VAL A 206 11.46 16.44 18.11
C VAL A 206 11.09 17.04 16.77
N GLU A 207 11.92 16.83 15.79
CA GLU A 207 11.66 17.22 14.40
C GLU A 207 10.76 16.18 13.71
N VAL A 208 9.55 16.59 13.31
CA VAL A 208 8.57 15.76 12.60
C VAL A 208 8.44 16.22 11.16
N GLY A 209 8.37 15.29 10.24
CA GLY A 209 8.22 15.53 8.80
C GLY A 209 9.45 15.17 7.99
N ALA A 210 9.27 15.09 6.67
CA ALA A 210 10.31 14.69 5.73
C ALA A 210 11.40 15.77 5.57
N SER A 211 12.64 15.33 5.46
CA SER A 211 13.78 16.22 5.19
C SER A 211 13.69 16.82 3.79
N GLU A 212 14.26 18.01 3.60
CA GLU A 212 14.41 18.60 2.27
C GLU A 212 15.29 17.73 1.38
N GLY A 213 14.93 17.65 0.09
CA GLY A 213 15.72 16.95 -0.93
C GLY A 213 15.46 15.45 -1.05
N SER A 214 14.57 14.88 -0.23
CA SER A 214 14.05 13.50 -0.40
C SER A 214 12.65 13.53 -1.00
N PHE A 215 12.26 12.42 -1.65
CA PHE A 215 10.84 12.21 -1.99
C PHE A 215 10.01 12.18 -0.70
N ALA A 216 8.88 12.90 -0.71
CA ALA A 216 7.87 12.84 0.34
C ALA A 216 6.55 13.35 -0.22
N TYR A 217 5.44 12.85 0.34
CA TYR A 217 4.11 13.37 0.04
C TYR A 217 3.90 14.74 0.68
N ASP A 218 2.92 15.49 0.19
CA ASP A 218 2.58 16.83 0.68
C ASP A 218 2.22 16.85 2.18
N ASN A 219 1.52 15.82 2.66
CA ASN A 219 1.14 15.66 4.07
C ASN A 219 2.31 15.30 5.00
N GLU A 220 3.48 14.98 4.46
CA GLU A 220 4.71 14.79 5.23
C GLU A 220 5.53 16.08 5.39
N ARG A 221 5.02 17.21 4.93
CA ARG A 221 5.67 18.52 4.93
C ARG A 221 4.76 19.61 5.50
N PRO A 222 5.32 20.72 6.00
CA PRO A 222 6.75 20.99 6.18
C PRO A 222 7.33 20.24 7.38
N ARG A 223 8.65 20.00 7.41
CA ARG A 223 9.35 19.56 8.60
C ARG A 223 9.26 20.65 9.67
N HIS A 224 8.88 20.27 10.87
CA HIS A 224 8.63 21.20 11.97
C HIS A 224 8.94 20.58 13.31
N GLU A 225 9.19 21.43 14.31
CA GLU A 225 9.46 21.01 15.68
C GLU A 225 8.15 20.80 16.46
N VAL A 226 8.07 19.69 17.19
CA VAL A 226 6.93 19.33 18.04
C VAL A 226 7.41 18.98 19.44
N HIS A 227 6.79 19.54 20.46
CA HIS A 227 6.99 19.09 21.84
C HIS A 227 6.23 17.78 22.07
N VAL A 228 6.98 16.74 22.41
CA VAL A 228 6.41 15.44 22.80
C VAL A 228 6.57 15.31 24.32
N ALA A 229 5.47 15.12 25.04
CA ALA A 229 5.50 14.87 26.48
C ALA A 229 6.15 13.51 26.78
N ALA A 230 6.64 13.32 27.98
CA ALA A 230 7.17 12.02 28.41
C ALA A 230 6.11 10.93 28.22
N PHE A 231 6.52 9.79 27.69
CA PHE A 231 5.65 8.64 27.44
C PHE A 231 6.43 7.32 27.58
N GLU A 232 5.70 6.24 27.61
CA GLU A 232 6.26 4.90 27.56
C GLU A 232 5.65 4.14 26.39
N ILE A 233 6.43 3.34 25.68
CA ILE A 233 5.97 2.47 24.61
C ILE A 233 6.32 1.03 24.92
N ALA A 234 5.40 0.10 24.69
CA ALA A 234 5.68 -1.31 24.86
C ALA A 234 6.80 -1.78 23.90
N GLU A 235 7.74 -2.59 24.39
CA GLU A 235 8.86 -3.14 23.61
C GLU A 235 8.38 -4.00 22.44
N ARG A 236 7.19 -4.58 22.56
CA ARG A 236 6.58 -5.43 21.54
C ARG A 236 5.15 -5.02 21.22
N PRO A 237 4.65 -5.30 19.99
CA PRO A 237 3.24 -5.16 19.69
C PRO A 237 2.35 -6.05 20.58
N VAL A 238 1.08 -5.67 20.73
CA VAL A 238 0.05 -6.50 21.36
C VAL A 238 -0.08 -7.81 20.59
N THR A 239 0.02 -8.92 21.29
CA THR A 239 -0.16 -10.25 20.70
C THR A 239 -1.63 -10.68 20.69
N VAL A 240 -1.97 -11.70 19.91
CA VAL A 240 -3.29 -12.35 19.97
C VAL A 240 -3.58 -12.89 21.38
N GLY A 241 -2.55 -13.37 22.09
CA GLY A 241 -2.69 -13.84 23.47
C GLY A 241 -3.06 -12.70 24.44
N ASP A 242 -2.42 -11.54 24.33
CA ASP A 242 -2.73 -10.34 25.14
C ASP A 242 -4.18 -9.89 24.87
N TYR A 243 -4.58 -9.87 23.60
CA TYR A 243 -5.92 -9.45 23.21
C TYR A 243 -7.01 -10.42 23.69
N ARG A 244 -6.72 -11.73 23.63
CA ARG A 244 -7.62 -12.74 24.19
C ARG A 244 -7.80 -12.57 25.70
N ALA A 245 -6.72 -12.33 26.43
CA ALA A 245 -6.80 -12.04 27.87
C ALA A 245 -7.68 -10.79 28.13
N PHE A 246 -7.57 -9.73 27.34
CA PHE A 246 -8.43 -8.56 27.40
C PHE A 246 -9.92 -8.91 27.18
N ILE A 247 -10.23 -9.78 26.22
CA ILE A 247 -11.60 -10.27 25.98
C ILE A 247 -12.10 -11.09 27.18
N GLU A 248 -11.28 -12.03 27.67
CA GLU A 248 -11.62 -12.94 28.77
C GLU A 248 -11.82 -12.20 30.10
N ASP A 249 -11.15 -11.04 30.29
CA ASP A 249 -11.35 -10.13 31.44
C ASP A 249 -12.65 -9.32 31.37
N GLY A 250 -13.51 -9.56 30.38
CA GLY A 250 -14.82 -8.92 30.25
C GLY A 250 -14.78 -7.53 29.61
N ALA A 251 -13.72 -7.19 28.88
CA ALA A 251 -13.57 -5.86 28.27
C ALA A 251 -14.71 -5.48 27.31
N TYR A 252 -15.32 -6.45 26.65
CA TYR A 252 -16.44 -6.25 25.73
C TYR A 252 -17.78 -5.99 26.46
N GLU A 253 -17.80 -6.08 27.79
CA GLU A 253 -18.96 -5.78 28.64
C GLU A 253 -18.75 -4.50 29.46
N ASN A 254 -17.56 -3.88 29.40
CA ASN A 254 -17.18 -2.72 30.17
C ASN A 254 -17.01 -1.48 29.27
N SER A 255 -17.99 -0.56 29.30
CA SER A 255 -17.98 0.68 28.51
C SER A 255 -16.83 1.63 28.80
N ASP A 256 -16.24 1.55 30.01
CA ASP A 256 -15.19 2.47 30.46
C ASP A 256 -13.86 2.26 29.71
N LEU A 257 -13.71 1.12 29.04
CA LEU A 257 -12.52 0.77 28.27
C LEU A 257 -12.62 1.21 26.79
N TRP A 258 -13.74 1.81 26.38
CA TRP A 258 -14.00 2.15 24.98
C TRP A 258 -14.25 3.63 24.79
N LEU A 259 -13.81 4.17 23.65
CA LEU A 259 -14.32 5.46 23.19
C LEU A 259 -15.80 5.32 22.80
N ALA A 260 -16.56 6.41 22.90
CA ALA A 260 -18.00 6.42 22.67
C ALA A 260 -18.43 5.76 21.34
N ASP A 261 -17.73 6.09 20.25
CA ASP A 261 -18.01 5.53 18.93
C ASP A 261 -17.68 4.02 18.85
N GLY A 262 -16.57 3.61 19.46
CA GLY A 262 -16.18 2.20 19.56
C GLY A 262 -17.20 1.38 20.34
N TRP A 263 -17.68 1.91 21.47
CA TRP A 263 -18.74 1.28 22.26
C TRP A 263 -20.05 1.16 21.49
N ALA A 264 -20.47 2.25 20.82
CA ALA A 264 -21.69 2.25 20.02
C ALA A 264 -21.63 1.23 18.89
N GLU A 265 -20.47 1.10 18.20
CA GLU A 265 -20.26 0.11 17.15
C GLU A 265 -20.31 -1.32 17.70
N LEU A 266 -19.65 -1.59 18.83
CA LEU A 266 -19.69 -2.87 19.51
C LEU A 266 -21.11 -3.31 19.84
N GLN A 267 -21.94 -2.40 20.35
CA GLN A 267 -23.34 -2.67 20.63
C GLN A 267 -24.15 -2.91 19.34
N ARG A 268 -23.93 -2.09 18.32
CA ARG A 268 -24.63 -2.21 17.02
C ARG A 268 -24.35 -3.55 16.34
N GLN A 269 -23.12 -4.03 16.40
CA GLN A 269 -22.69 -5.30 15.80
C GLN A 269 -22.90 -6.50 16.71
N ALA A 270 -23.28 -6.27 17.97
CA ALA A 270 -23.41 -7.29 19.00
C ALA A 270 -22.14 -8.17 19.18
N TRP A 271 -20.96 -7.54 19.00
CA TRP A 271 -19.69 -8.25 19.21
C TRP A 271 -19.50 -8.61 20.68
N ARG A 272 -18.94 -9.77 20.92
CA ARG A 272 -18.65 -10.32 22.25
C ARG A 272 -17.17 -10.71 22.42
N GLY A 273 -16.37 -10.50 21.40
CA GLY A 273 -14.94 -10.83 21.33
C GLY A 273 -14.52 -11.21 19.94
#